data_f213079ca3da552f62a7a123da16b253
#
_entry.id   f213079ca3da552f62a7a123da16b253
#
_cell.length_a   1.000
_cell.length_b   1.000
_cell.length_c   1.000
_cell.angle_alpha   90.00
_cell.angle_beta   90.00
_cell.angle_gamma   90.00
#
_symmetry.space_group_name_H-M   'P 1'
#
loop_
_entity.id
_entity.type
_entity.pdbx_description
1 polymer ?
#
loop_
_entity_poly.entity_id
_entity_poly.type
_entity_poly.pdbx_seq_one_letter_code
_entity_poly.pdbx_strand_id
1 'polypeptide(L)'
;AELFVTDDKGKDRARYRLQYGAKLFIDDGDTIDAGQKLVEWDPYTSPIITEAGGIANYMDLIDGISMTESTEESGFVSNVVQDWKSQPGGANLRPRITLRDEKGEVIVLENGVEARSFLSPGAILSVENGQKVSAGDVLARIPRDTLKTRDITGGLPRVAELFEARIPVSYTHLTLPTTRHV
;
A
#
# COMPACT_ATOMS: atom_id res chain seq x y z
N ALA A 1 -8.27 13.21 -5.48
CA ALA A 1 -8.06 14.62 -5.14
C ALA A 1 -7.22 15.30 -6.22
N GLU A 2 -7.30 16.62 -6.32
CA GLU A 2 -6.58 17.43 -7.31
C GLU A 2 -6.10 18.71 -6.63
N LEU A 3 -4.90 19.14 -7.02
CA LEU A 3 -4.28 20.39 -6.60
C LEU A 3 -4.29 21.35 -7.78
N PHE A 4 -4.79 22.54 -7.55
CA PHE A 4 -4.78 23.62 -8.53
C PHE A 4 -3.83 24.71 -8.08
N VAL A 5 -2.99 25.17 -8.99
CA VAL A 5 -2.17 26.36 -8.79
C VAL A 5 -2.79 27.50 -9.60
N THR A 6 -3.24 28.53 -8.90
CA THR A 6 -3.91 29.69 -9.51
C THR A 6 -3.03 30.93 -9.47
N ASP A 7 -3.24 31.84 -10.38
CA ASP A 7 -2.59 33.15 -10.41
C ASP A 7 -3.37 34.16 -9.53
N ASP A 8 -2.78 35.30 -9.21
CA ASP A 8 -3.43 36.41 -8.49
C ASP A 8 -4.76 36.86 -9.10
N LYS A 9 -4.99 36.54 -10.39
CA LYS A 9 -6.21 36.81 -11.13
C LYS A 9 -7.23 35.65 -11.07
N GLY A 10 -6.97 34.60 -10.29
CA GLY A 10 -7.84 33.43 -10.18
C GLY A 10 -7.83 32.50 -11.40
N LYS A 11 -6.81 32.63 -12.28
CA LYS A 11 -6.67 31.75 -13.44
C LYS A 11 -5.79 30.54 -13.09
N ASP A 12 -6.26 29.33 -13.42
CA ASP A 12 -5.50 28.10 -13.25
C ASP A 12 -4.24 28.11 -14.11
N ARG A 13 -3.09 27.95 -13.47
CA ARG A 13 -1.76 27.86 -14.09
C ARG A 13 -1.30 26.43 -14.24
N ALA A 14 -1.58 25.60 -13.24
CA ALA A 14 -1.24 24.19 -13.25
C ALA A 14 -2.30 23.38 -12.49
N ARG A 15 -2.45 22.12 -12.89
CA ARG A 15 -3.35 21.15 -12.27
C ARG A 15 -2.60 19.83 -12.07
N TYR A 16 -2.58 19.35 -10.83
CA TYR A 16 -1.92 18.11 -10.47
C TYR A 16 -2.91 17.14 -9.86
N ARG A 17 -2.92 15.91 -10.35
CA ARG A 17 -3.74 14.84 -9.77
C ARG A 17 -2.98 14.20 -8.61
N LEU A 18 -3.59 14.20 -7.44
CA LEU A 18 -2.99 13.67 -6.22
C LEU A 18 -3.26 12.16 -6.09
N GLN A 19 -2.25 11.43 -5.69
CA GLN A 19 -2.35 10.01 -5.34
C GLN A 19 -2.95 9.88 -3.94
N TYR A 20 -3.63 8.74 -3.68
CA TYR A 20 -4.09 8.43 -2.34
C TYR A 20 -2.90 8.21 -1.40
N GLY A 21 -2.94 8.84 -0.23
CA GLY A 21 -1.87 8.78 0.74
C GLY A 21 -0.68 9.70 0.47
N ALA A 22 -0.82 10.62 -0.49
CA ALA A 22 0.17 11.66 -0.70
C ALA A 22 0.17 12.65 0.49
N LYS A 23 1.37 12.99 0.95
CA LYS A 23 1.58 13.99 2.00
C LYS A 23 1.64 15.37 1.36
N LEU A 24 0.75 16.25 1.76
CA LEU A 24 0.76 17.66 1.37
C LEU A 24 1.66 18.46 2.33
N PHE A 25 2.39 19.42 1.80
CA PHE A 25 3.23 20.37 2.55
C PHE A 25 2.69 21.79 2.52
N ILE A 26 1.51 21.97 1.96
CA ILE A 26 0.81 23.25 1.79
C ILE A 26 -0.63 23.09 2.20
N ASP A 27 -1.23 24.17 2.67
CA ASP A 27 -2.64 24.29 2.95
C ASP A 27 -3.38 25.00 1.80
N ASP A 28 -4.71 24.92 1.81
CA ASP A 28 -5.53 25.57 0.81
C ASP A 28 -5.46 27.12 0.94
N GLY A 29 -5.11 27.78 -0.16
CA GLY A 29 -4.93 29.23 -0.20
C GLY A 29 -3.51 29.72 0.09
N ASP A 30 -2.54 28.81 0.31
CA ASP A 30 -1.16 29.21 0.51
C ASP A 30 -0.51 29.78 -0.75
N THR A 31 0.35 30.79 -0.55
CA THR A 31 1.19 31.32 -1.62
C THR A 31 2.45 30.45 -1.76
N ILE A 32 2.73 29.99 -2.97
CA ILE A 32 3.82 29.08 -3.29
C ILE A 32 4.87 29.74 -4.17
N ASP A 33 6.13 29.38 -3.94
CA ASP A 33 7.26 29.80 -4.73
C ASP A 33 7.65 28.77 -5.82
N ALA A 34 8.29 29.22 -6.87
CA ALA A 34 8.81 28.34 -7.91
C ALA A 34 9.90 27.41 -7.35
N GLY A 35 9.72 26.09 -7.54
CA GLY A 35 10.64 25.08 -7.02
C GLY A 35 10.31 24.56 -5.61
N GLN A 36 9.26 25.07 -4.97
CA GLN A 36 8.78 24.56 -3.68
C GLN A 36 8.16 23.15 -3.83
N LYS A 37 8.47 22.27 -2.88
CA LYS A 37 7.90 20.93 -2.82
C LYS A 37 6.47 21.02 -2.27
N LEU A 38 5.48 20.66 -3.07
CA LEU A 38 4.06 20.74 -2.70
C LEU A 38 3.55 19.41 -2.13
N VAL A 39 3.99 18.31 -2.73
CA VAL A 39 3.44 16.98 -2.46
C VAL A 39 4.54 15.93 -2.48
N GLU A 40 4.41 14.94 -1.64
CA GLU A 40 5.27 13.75 -1.61
C GLU A 40 4.43 12.48 -1.52
N TRP A 41 4.76 11.47 -2.30
CA TRP A 41 4.12 10.16 -2.22
C TRP A 41 5.11 9.04 -2.51
N ASP A 42 4.81 7.86 -2.00
CA ASP A 42 5.57 6.65 -2.30
C ASP A 42 4.86 5.85 -3.40
N PRO A 43 5.48 5.65 -4.58
CA PRO A 43 4.88 4.89 -5.66
C PRO A 43 4.92 3.36 -5.43
N TYR A 44 5.78 2.89 -4.52
CA TYR A 44 6.03 1.45 -4.29
C TYR A 44 5.11 0.84 -3.25
N THR A 45 4.49 1.66 -2.42
CA THR A 45 3.57 1.20 -1.38
C THR A 45 2.20 1.86 -1.51
N SER A 46 1.18 1.18 -1.02
CA SER A 46 -0.17 1.72 -0.85
C SER A 46 -0.43 1.87 0.65
N PRO A 47 -0.45 3.10 1.19
CA PRO A 47 -0.67 3.29 2.61
C PRO A 47 -2.15 3.06 2.98
N ILE A 48 -2.37 2.50 4.17
CA ILE A 48 -3.67 2.49 4.86
C ILE A 48 -3.61 3.61 5.88
N ILE A 49 -4.45 4.63 5.70
CA ILE A 49 -4.45 5.86 6.50
C ILE A 49 -5.70 5.86 7.37
N THR A 50 -5.56 6.36 8.61
CA THR A 50 -6.70 6.53 9.49
C THR A 50 -7.43 7.84 9.22
N GLU A 51 -8.76 7.81 9.25
CA GLU A 51 -9.63 9.00 9.12
C GLU A 51 -9.90 9.67 10.47
N ALA A 52 -9.71 8.94 11.58
CA ALA A 52 -9.95 9.43 12.92
C ALA A 52 -8.73 9.26 13.81
N GLY A 53 -8.58 10.13 14.81
CA GLY A 53 -7.59 9.96 15.86
C GLY A 53 -8.10 8.99 16.94
N GLY A 54 -7.21 8.22 17.56
CA GLY A 54 -7.56 7.26 18.60
C GLY A 54 -6.39 6.38 19.01
N ILE A 55 -6.70 5.25 19.65
CA ILE A 55 -5.73 4.24 20.06
C ILE A 55 -5.86 3.06 19.10
N ALA A 56 -4.77 2.73 18.40
CA ALA A 56 -4.74 1.60 17.49
C ALA A 56 -4.78 0.28 18.29
N ASN A 57 -5.73 -0.58 17.97
CA ASN A 57 -5.86 -1.89 18.60
C ASN A 57 -5.87 -2.98 17.55
N TYR A 58 -5.01 -3.97 17.73
CA TYR A 58 -4.89 -5.12 16.86
C TYR A 58 -6.01 -6.13 17.11
N MET A 59 -6.66 -6.56 16.04
CA MET A 59 -7.69 -7.58 16.08
C MET A 59 -7.32 -8.70 15.10
N ASP A 60 -7.34 -9.94 15.59
CA ASP A 60 -6.99 -11.14 14.83
C ASP A 60 -5.55 -11.12 14.24
N LEU A 61 -4.67 -10.30 14.85
CA LEU A 61 -3.24 -10.27 14.59
C LEU A 61 -2.54 -11.10 15.65
N ILE A 62 -2.26 -12.36 15.30
CA ILE A 62 -1.65 -13.37 16.19
C ILE A 62 -0.24 -13.64 15.66
N ASP A 63 0.73 -13.48 16.54
CA ASP A 63 2.12 -13.74 16.21
C ASP A 63 2.34 -15.20 15.79
N GLY A 64 3.10 -15.40 14.70
CA GLY A 64 3.35 -16.70 14.10
C GLY A 64 2.21 -17.29 13.25
N ILE A 65 1.00 -16.71 13.25
CA ILE A 65 -0.14 -17.16 12.44
C ILE A 65 -0.53 -16.12 11.40
N SER A 66 -0.89 -14.93 11.84
CA SER A 66 -1.32 -13.84 10.96
C SER A 66 -0.35 -12.65 10.92
N MET A 67 0.65 -12.65 11.80
CA MET A 67 1.68 -11.63 11.88
C MET A 67 3.03 -12.28 12.14
N THR A 68 4.10 -11.74 11.62
CA THR A 68 5.48 -12.11 11.93
C THR A 68 6.37 -10.89 11.95
N GLU A 69 7.40 -10.93 12.79
CA GLU A 69 8.45 -9.93 12.75
C GLU A 69 9.38 -10.19 11.55
N SER A 70 9.62 -9.18 10.77
CA SER A 70 10.59 -9.17 9.68
C SER A 70 11.64 -8.12 9.96
N THR A 71 12.89 -8.53 9.89
CA THR A 71 14.01 -7.60 10.00
C THR A 71 14.44 -7.19 8.59
N GLU A 72 14.33 -5.91 8.28
CA GLU A 72 14.83 -5.37 7.03
C GLU A 72 16.36 -5.36 7.02
N GLU A 73 16.97 -5.30 5.82
CA GLU A 73 18.44 -5.18 5.66
C GLU A 73 19.02 -3.95 6.39
N SER A 74 18.20 -2.93 6.61
CA SER A 74 18.51 -1.72 7.39
C SER A 74 18.59 -1.94 8.91
N GLY A 75 18.22 -3.15 9.40
CA GLY A 75 18.18 -3.49 10.82
C GLY A 75 16.90 -3.06 11.54
N PHE A 76 15.94 -2.46 10.84
CA PHE A 76 14.63 -2.16 11.41
C PHE A 76 13.77 -3.41 11.47
N VAL A 77 13.17 -3.63 12.65
CA VAL A 77 12.19 -4.69 12.84
C VAL A 77 10.82 -4.15 12.51
N SER A 78 10.15 -4.78 11.58
CA SER A 78 8.79 -4.44 11.18
C SER A 78 7.87 -5.65 11.30
N ASN A 79 6.63 -5.42 11.69
CA ASN A 79 5.61 -6.46 11.76
C ASN A 79 4.93 -6.57 10.39
N VAL A 80 4.96 -7.78 9.82
CA VAL A 80 4.37 -8.07 8.51
C VAL A 80 3.21 -9.03 8.68
N VAL A 81 2.10 -8.72 8.03
CA VAL A 81 0.91 -9.59 8.00
C VAL A 81 1.17 -10.76 7.08
N GLN A 82 1.09 -12.00 7.62
CA GLN A 82 1.25 -13.22 6.84
C GLN A 82 -0.06 -13.64 6.15
N ASP A 83 0.04 -14.59 5.22
CA ASP A 83 -1.13 -15.26 4.68
C ASP A 83 -1.67 -16.27 5.71
N TRP A 84 -2.55 -15.77 6.57
CA TRP A 84 -3.17 -16.53 7.66
C TRP A 84 -4.11 -17.63 7.17
N LYS A 85 -4.63 -17.54 5.94
CA LYS A 85 -5.58 -18.51 5.38
C LYS A 85 -4.93 -19.86 5.12
N SER A 86 -3.64 -19.85 4.80
CA SER A 86 -2.83 -21.06 4.58
C SER A 86 -2.32 -21.69 5.88
N GLN A 87 -2.44 -20.98 7.01
CA GLN A 87 -1.94 -21.46 8.30
C GLN A 87 -2.99 -22.27 9.06
N PRO A 88 -2.57 -23.31 9.80
CA PRO A 88 -3.46 -24.07 10.70
C PRO A 88 -4.10 -23.14 11.73
N GLY A 89 -5.44 -23.14 11.80
CA GLY A 89 -6.20 -22.27 12.72
C GLY A 89 -6.43 -20.83 12.22
N GLY A 90 -5.86 -20.45 11.07
CA GLY A 90 -5.98 -19.10 10.54
C GLY A 90 -7.24 -18.82 9.70
N ALA A 91 -7.95 -19.87 9.25
CA ALA A 91 -9.04 -19.73 8.27
C ALA A 91 -10.16 -18.76 8.68
N ASN A 92 -10.42 -18.61 9.99
CA ASN A 92 -11.46 -17.73 10.52
C ASN A 92 -10.96 -16.35 10.94
N LEU A 93 -9.66 -16.12 10.90
CA LEU A 93 -9.06 -14.84 11.27
C LEU A 93 -9.35 -13.78 10.21
N ARG A 94 -9.54 -12.55 10.66
CA ARG A 94 -9.69 -11.36 9.81
C ARG A 94 -8.82 -10.24 10.37
N PRO A 95 -7.52 -10.27 10.08
CA PRO A 95 -6.59 -9.27 10.58
C PRO A 95 -7.04 -7.85 10.25
N ARG A 96 -7.17 -7.04 11.29
CA ARG A 96 -7.58 -5.64 11.16
C ARG A 96 -7.04 -4.81 12.32
N ILE A 97 -6.93 -3.51 12.07
CA ILE A 97 -6.68 -2.51 13.10
C ILE A 97 -7.98 -1.79 13.37
N THR A 98 -8.38 -1.70 14.63
CA THR A 98 -9.54 -0.92 15.08
C THR A 98 -9.05 0.26 15.91
N LEU A 99 -9.69 1.41 15.75
CA LEU A 99 -9.40 2.56 16.57
C LEU A 99 -10.37 2.59 17.76
N ARG A 100 -9.81 2.82 18.94
CA ARG A 100 -10.55 2.95 20.18
C ARG A 100 -10.32 4.32 20.81
N ASP A 101 -11.28 4.79 21.55
CA ASP A 101 -11.11 5.99 22.35
C ASP A 101 -10.41 5.67 23.68
N GLU A 102 -10.20 6.68 24.52
CA GLU A 102 -9.56 6.52 25.85
C GLU A 102 -10.40 5.65 26.80
N LYS A 103 -11.68 5.43 26.52
CA LYS A 103 -12.58 4.56 27.31
C LYS A 103 -12.57 3.11 26.82
N GLY A 104 -11.88 2.84 25.70
CA GLY A 104 -11.78 1.51 25.10
C GLY A 104 -12.94 1.16 24.15
N GLU A 105 -13.84 2.10 23.86
CA GLU A 105 -14.92 1.92 22.89
C GLU A 105 -14.41 2.11 21.46
N VAL A 106 -14.99 1.39 20.51
CA VAL A 106 -14.61 1.53 19.10
C VAL A 106 -15.15 2.86 18.58
N ILE A 107 -14.26 3.65 17.97
CA ILE A 107 -14.62 4.93 17.37
C ILE A 107 -15.49 4.69 16.15
N VAL A 108 -16.59 5.42 16.06
CA VAL A 108 -17.49 5.45 14.91
C VAL A 108 -17.18 6.70 14.10
N LEU A 109 -16.96 6.53 12.80
CA LEU A 109 -16.72 7.63 11.86
C LEU A 109 -18.01 8.39 11.58
N GLU A 110 -17.91 9.58 11.00
CA GLU A 110 -19.06 10.44 10.66
C GLU A 110 -20.10 9.75 9.77
N ASN A 111 -19.66 8.77 8.97
CA ASN A 111 -20.50 7.95 8.12
C ASN A 111 -21.25 6.82 8.86
N GLY A 112 -21.12 6.71 10.17
CA GLY A 112 -21.73 5.68 11.01
C GLY A 112 -21.01 4.32 10.97
N VAL A 113 -19.87 4.21 10.31
CA VAL A 113 -19.06 2.99 10.24
C VAL A 113 -18.01 2.99 11.35
N GLU A 114 -17.75 1.84 11.95
CA GLU A 114 -16.65 1.68 12.91
C GLU A 114 -15.30 1.97 12.24
N ALA A 115 -14.43 2.70 12.94
CA ALA A 115 -13.07 2.99 12.49
C ALA A 115 -12.21 1.73 12.54
N ARG A 116 -12.30 0.94 11.49
CA ARG A 116 -11.56 -0.32 11.32
C ARG A 116 -10.96 -0.44 9.94
N SER A 117 -9.71 -0.85 9.89
CA SER A 117 -8.95 -1.05 8.66
C SER A 117 -8.56 -2.51 8.53
N PHE A 118 -9.07 -3.19 7.50
CA PHE A 118 -8.69 -4.57 7.19
C PHE A 118 -7.32 -4.60 6.55
N LEU A 119 -6.53 -5.61 6.93
CA LEU A 119 -5.18 -5.80 6.45
C LEU A 119 -5.14 -6.91 5.41
N SER A 120 -4.33 -6.70 4.38
CA SER A 120 -4.03 -7.72 3.38
C SER A 120 -2.76 -8.48 3.73
N PRO A 121 -2.60 -9.74 3.28
CA PRO A 121 -1.31 -10.42 3.37
C PRO A 121 -0.20 -9.60 2.73
N GLY A 122 0.97 -9.55 3.37
CA GLY A 122 2.10 -8.74 2.94
C GLY A 122 2.07 -7.28 3.43
N ALA A 123 1.01 -6.84 4.15
CA ALA A 123 0.97 -5.51 4.71
C ALA A 123 2.02 -5.37 5.83
N ILE A 124 2.77 -4.27 5.79
CA ILE A 124 3.76 -3.90 6.81
C ILE A 124 3.08 -2.94 7.78
N LEU A 125 3.04 -3.29 9.06
CA LEU A 125 2.45 -2.45 10.09
C LEU A 125 3.37 -1.29 10.43
N SER A 126 2.80 -0.08 10.47
CA SER A 126 3.54 1.17 10.79
C SER A 126 3.24 1.67 12.20
N VAL A 127 2.27 1.08 12.88
CA VAL A 127 1.86 1.45 14.25
C VAL A 127 1.90 0.21 15.15
N GLU A 128 2.13 0.40 16.42
CA GLU A 128 2.11 -0.67 17.42
C GLU A 128 0.72 -0.82 18.07
N ASN A 129 0.48 -1.97 18.67
CA ASN A 129 -0.75 -2.21 19.42
C ASN A 129 -0.81 -1.30 20.67
N GLY A 130 -1.87 -0.52 20.81
CA GLY A 130 -2.03 0.46 21.87
C GLY A 130 -1.43 1.84 21.58
N GLN A 131 -0.82 2.05 20.41
CA GLN A 131 -0.26 3.34 20.03
C GLN A 131 -1.37 4.35 19.76
N LYS A 132 -1.19 5.60 20.25
CA LYS A 132 -2.06 6.72 19.93
C LYS A 132 -1.73 7.25 18.54
N VAL A 133 -2.75 7.37 17.70
CA VAL A 133 -2.66 7.84 16.32
C VAL A 133 -3.58 9.04 16.11
N SER A 134 -3.23 9.90 15.18
CA SER A 134 -4.01 11.06 14.76
C SER A 134 -4.65 10.80 13.39
N ALA A 135 -5.72 11.53 13.06
CA ALA A 135 -6.28 11.47 11.72
C ALA A 135 -5.21 11.83 10.66
N GLY A 136 -5.10 11.00 9.63
CA GLY A 136 -4.08 11.13 8.60
C GLY A 136 -2.82 10.27 8.81
N ASP A 137 -2.65 9.63 9.98
CA ASP A 137 -1.52 8.75 10.23
C ASP A 137 -1.62 7.45 9.41
N VAL A 138 -0.46 6.92 9.03
CA VAL A 138 -0.36 5.65 8.29
C VAL A 138 -0.37 4.49 9.27
N LEU A 139 -1.39 3.65 9.22
CA LEU A 139 -1.52 2.45 10.04
C LEU A 139 -0.71 1.28 9.49
N ALA A 140 -0.73 1.10 8.19
CA ALA A 140 0.02 0.04 7.52
C ALA A 140 0.36 0.45 6.08
N ARG A 141 1.35 -0.22 5.49
CA ARG A 141 1.75 -0.05 4.10
C ARG A 141 1.65 -1.38 3.38
N ILE A 142 0.98 -1.42 2.25
CA ILE A 142 0.89 -2.59 1.39
C ILE A 142 1.91 -2.40 0.28
N PRO A 143 2.97 -3.23 0.21
CA PRO A 143 3.89 -3.19 -0.92
C PRO A 143 3.11 -3.44 -2.20
N ARG A 144 3.31 -2.59 -3.19
CA ARG A 144 2.84 -2.87 -4.54
C ARG A 144 3.86 -3.82 -5.14
N ASP A 145 3.63 -5.12 -5.01
CA ASP A 145 4.36 -6.10 -5.79
C ASP A 145 4.20 -5.69 -7.25
N THR A 146 5.23 -5.06 -7.77
CA THR A 146 5.32 -4.89 -9.20
C THR A 146 5.39 -6.31 -9.74
N LEU A 147 4.37 -6.72 -10.48
CA LEU A 147 4.24 -7.99 -11.20
C LEU A 147 5.45 -8.31 -12.11
N LYS A 148 6.51 -7.54 -11.98
CA LYS A 148 7.73 -7.62 -12.80
C LYS A 148 8.53 -8.89 -12.64
N THR A 149 8.37 -9.66 -11.58
CA THR A 149 9.21 -10.83 -11.34
C THR A 149 8.54 -12.16 -11.60
N ARG A 150 7.21 -12.19 -11.74
CA ARG A 150 6.51 -13.45 -12.04
C ARG A 150 6.41 -13.80 -13.53
N ASP A 151 6.52 -12.80 -14.42
CA ASP A 151 6.36 -13.01 -15.87
C ASP A 151 7.67 -13.16 -16.65
N ILE A 152 8.83 -12.97 -16.02
CA ILE A 152 10.12 -13.12 -16.69
C ILE A 152 10.83 -14.34 -16.13
N THR A 153 10.63 -15.46 -16.74
CA THR A 153 11.46 -16.65 -16.51
C THR A 153 12.84 -16.36 -17.11
N GLY A 154 13.84 -16.12 -16.25
CA GLY A 154 15.23 -15.89 -16.65
C GLY A 154 16.15 -17.05 -16.28
N GLY A 155 17.40 -16.99 -16.71
CA GLY A 155 18.43 -17.98 -16.38
C GLY A 155 18.23 -19.33 -17.04
N LEU A 156 18.71 -20.39 -16.39
CA LEU A 156 18.70 -21.77 -16.92
C LEU A 156 17.32 -22.27 -17.38
N PRO A 157 16.20 -22.05 -16.66
CA PRO A 157 14.89 -22.48 -17.13
C PRO A 157 14.52 -21.86 -18.48
N ARG A 158 14.81 -20.57 -18.69
CA ARG A 158 14.51 -19.89 -19.95
C ARG A 158 15.36 -20.38 -21.09
N VAL A 159 16.63 -20.67 -20.82
CA VAL A 159 17.55 -21.24 -21.79
C VAL A 159 17.06 -22.64 -22.24
N ALA A 160 16.65 -23.48 -21.27
CA ALA A 160 16.09 -24.80 -21.57
C ALA A 160 14.82 -24.73 -22.42
N GLU A 161 13.89 -23.83 -22.10
CA GLU A 161 12.67 -23.60 -22.91
C GLU A 161 12.98 -23.20 -24.35
N LEU A 162 13.98 -22.35 -24.56
CA LEU A 162 14.39 -21.90 -25.89
C LEU A 162 15.06 -23.01 -26.71
N PHE A 163 15.92 -23.84 -26.08
CA PHE A 163 16.61 -24.95 -26.77
C PHE A 163 15.70 -26.13 -27.02
N GLU A 164 14.77 -26.43 -26.14
CA GLU A 164 13.82 -27.52 -26.31
C GLU A 164 12.57 -27.12 -27.12
N ALA A 165 12.47 -25.85 -27.55
CA ALA A 165 11.33 -25.29 -28.28
C ALA A 165 9.98 -25.55 -27.57
N ARG A 166 9.97 -25.59 -26.22
CA ARG A 166 8.75 -25.77 -25.44
C ARG A 166 7.94 -24.47 -25.42
N ILE A 167 6.62 -24.61 -25.41
CA ILE A 167 5.72 -23.48 -25.23
C ILE A 167 5.91 -22.95 -23.78
N PRO A 168 6.26 -21.66 -23.58
CA PRO A 168 6.42 -21.08 -22.27
C PRO A 168 5.14 -21.22 -21.46
N VAL A 169 5.24 -21.63 -20.19
CA VAL A 169 4.10 -21.84 -19.30
C VAL A 169 3.30 -20.55 -19.05
N SER A 170 3.97 -19.39 -19.18
CA SER A 170 3.39 -18.06 -18.93
C SER A 170 2.81 -17.39 -20.19
N TYR A 171 3.01 -17.93 -21.38
CA TYR A 171 2.51 -17.33 -22.63
C TYR A 171 1.63 -18.29 -23.39
N THR A 172 0.36 -17.91 -23.59
CA THR A 172 -0.59 -18.66 -24.41
C THR A 172 -0.43 -18.40 -25.91
N HIS A 173 0.23 -17.31 -26.31
CA HIS A 173 0.48 -16.96 -27.71
C HIS A 173 1.82 -16.23 -27.89
N LEU A 174 2.69 -16.80 -28.72
CA LEU A 174 3.83 -16.11 -29.35
C LEU A 174 3.41 -15.73 -30.77
N THR A 175 3.04 -14.48 -31.01
CA THR A 175 2.88 -13.94 -32.36
C THR A 175 4.25 -13.52 -32.87
N LEU A 176 4.80 -14.24 -33.82
CA LEU A 176 5.93 -13.74 -34.60
C LEU A 176 5.48 -12.56 -35.46
N PRO A 177 6.22 -11.44 -35.47
CA PRO A 177 5.91 -10.35 -36.39
C PRO A 177 6.07 -10.88 -37.81
N THR A 178 4.97 -11.04 -38.54
CA THR A 178 4.99 -11.30 -39.97
C THR A 178 5.39 -10.01 -40.67
N THR A 179 6.66 -9.90 -41.03
CA THR A 179 7.12 -8.93 -42.01
C THR A 179 6.51 -9.32 -43.33
N ARG A 180 5.46 -8.64 -43.76
CA ARG A 180 5.04 -8.66 -45.17
C ARG A 180 6.08 -7.86 -45.94
N HIS A 181 6.90 -8.56 -46.69
CA HIS A 181 7.60 -7.94 -47.83
C HIS A 181 6.57 -7.71 -48.94
N VAL A 182 6.41 -6.45 -49.31
CA VAL A 182 5.80 -6.02 -50.57
C VAL A 182 6.94 -5.80 -51.53
#